data_128029c4322afe064d94f2fed81b4af1
#
_entry.id   128029c4322afe064d94f2fed81b4af1
#
_cell.length_a   1.000
_cell.length_b   1.000
_cell.length_c   1.000
_cell.angle_alpha   90.00
_cell.angle_beta   90.00
_cell.angle_gamma   90.00
#
_symmetry.space_group_name_H-M   'P 1'
#
loop_
_entity.id
_entity.type
_entity.pdbx_description
1 polymer ?
#
loop_
_entity_poly.entity_id
_entity_poly.type
_entity_poly.pdbx_seq_one_letter_code
_entity_poly.pdbx_strand_id
1 'polypeptide(L)'
;FLEKGHSIICVDTQWFGNYLKKHKNLKIVKCDIRDLPDKYFKNINTVIHLANIANDPAVELAPTLSWEINVLASYKLINQSIKFGVKKFIFASSGSVYGIKKEKKVTEDLSLVPISVYNKTKMISERVLLSFKDKIIVNCIRPATVCGMSPRMRLDVSVNLLTHHALKNNKMIVFGGDQTRPNLHIKDMVGIYNFFVNKNIKSGFYNAGFENLKIKKIAQMISKKTGAKIIIQKSNDPRSYRQDSTKLLKLGFKRKYSVDDAIEEIIMNYRSGKLLDKKNFYTVKWMKKIKIN
;
A
#
# COMPACT_ATOMS: atom_id res chain seq x y z
N PHE A 1 2.39 -12.84 -10.70
CA PHE A 1 2.61 -14.20 -10.18
C PHE A 1 2.01 -15.28 -11.10
N LEU A 2 0.76 -15.14 -11.54
CA LEU A 2 0.12 -16.11 -12.46
C LEU A 2 0.91 -16.29 -13.74
N GLU A 3 1.38 -15.20 -14.36
CA GLU A 3 2.25 -15.22 -15.56
C GLU A 3 3.59 -15.92 -15.32
N LYS A 4 4.01 -16.07 -14.05
CA LYS A 4 5.21 -16.78 -13.64
C LYS A 4 4.94 -18.22 -13.18
N GLY A 5 3.73 -18.73 -13.44
CA GLY A 5 3.37 -20.12 -13.16
C GLY A 5 2.98 -20.41 -11.71
N HIS A 6 2.87 -19.41 -10.82
CA HIS A 6 2.43 -19.63 -9.45
C HIS A 6 0.94 -19.99 -9.39
N SER A 7 0.57 -20.90 -8.49
CA SER A 7 -0.81 -21.13 -8.08
C SER A 7 -1.17 -20.19 -6.93
N ILE A 8 -2.31 -19.50 -7.03
CA ILE A 8 -2.69 -18.43 -6.11
C ILE A 8 -4.07 -18.69 -5.52
N ILE A 9 -4.18 -18.54 -4.21
CA ILE A 9 -5.46 -18.36 -3.51
C ILE A 9 -5.55 -16.90 -3.09
N CYS A 10 -6.48 -16.15 -3.67
CA CYS A 10 -6.75 -14.76 -3.32
C CYS A 10 -7.97 -14.70 -2.41
N VAL A 11 -7.77 -14.26 -1.16
CA VAL A 11 -8.83 -14.09 -0.17
C VAL A 11 -9.09 -12.61 0.02
N ASP A 12 -10.33 -12.15 -0.16
CA ASP A 12 -10.74 -10.77 -0.02
C ASP A 12 -12.23 -10.68 0.29
N THR A 13 -12.65 -9.73 1.11
CA THR A 13 -14.07 -9.43 1.36
C THR A 13 -14.77 -8.82 0.15
N GLN A 14 -13.99 -8.32 -0.80
CA GLN A 14 -14.42 -7.65 -2.03
C GLN A 14 -15.29 -6.40 -1.79
N TRP A 15 -15.04 -5.69 -0.69
CA TRP A 15 -15.75 -4.44 -0.39
C TRP A 15 -15.67 -3.41 -1.52
N PHE A 16 -14.58 -3.41 -2.26
CA PHE A 16 -14.36 -2.50 -3.39
C PHE A 16 -14.63 -3.13 -4.76
N GLY A 17 -15.13 -4.37 -4.78
CA GLY A 17 -15.38 -5.17 -5.99
C GLY A 17 -14.25 -6.15 -6.31
N ASN A 18 -14.52 -7.02 -7.27
CA ASN A 18 -13.54 -7.98 -7.79
C ASN A 18 -13.05 -7.53 -9.17
N TYR A 19 -11.75 -7.33 -9.29
CA TYR A 19 -11.07 -6.92 -10.52
C TYR A 19 -10.15 -8.00 -11.08
N LEU A 20 -10.14 -9.19 -10.47
CA LEU A 20 -9.32 -10.30 -10.91
C LEU A 20 -9.98 -11.04 -12.09
N LYS A 21 -9.19 -11.31 -13.11
CA LYS A 21 -9.64 -12.15 -14.25
C LYS A 21 -9.57 -13.63 -13.88
N LYS A 22 -10.47 -14.43 -14.43
CA LYS A 22 -10.42 -15.90 -14.28
C LYS A 22 -9.09 -16.42 -14.84
N HIS A 23 -8.46 -17.34 -14.12
CA HIS A 23 -7.24 -18.02 -14.54
C HIS A 23 -7.19 -19.42 -13.93
N LYS A 24 -6.66 -20.43 -14.65
CA LYS A 24 -6.60 -21.83 -14.17
C LYS A 24 -5.86 -22.00 -12.84
N ASN A 25 -4.84 -21.18 -12.60
CA ASN A 25 -4.03 -21.21 -11.38
C ASN A 25 -4.48 -20.17 -10.32
N LEU A 26 -5.69 -19.59 -10.44
CA LEU A 26 -6.22 -18.61 -9.49
C LEU A 26 -7.52 -19.10 -8.88
N LYS A 27 -7.52 -19.28 -7.57
CA LYS A 27 -8.72 -19.44 -6.75
C LYS A 27 -9.06 -18.15 -6.04
N ILE A 28 -10.24 -17.61 -6.27
CA ILE A 28 -10.76 -16.42 -5.60
C ILE A 28 -11.72 -16.87 -4.51
N VAL A 29 -11.49 -16.41 -3.29
CA VAL A 29 -12.29 -16.72 -2.09
C VAL A 29 -12.82 -15.40 -1.52
N LYS A 30 -14.13 -15.18 -1.61
CA LYS A 30 -14.79 -14.07 -0.93
C LYS A 30 -14.98 -14.44 0.54
N CYS A 31 -14.11 -13.93 1.40
CA CYS A 31 -14.12 -14.26 2.83
C CYS A 31 -13.45 -13.14 3.63
N ASP A 32 -13.91 -12.93 4.86
CA ASP A 32 -13.18 -12.12 5.84
C ASP A 32 -12.00 -12.94 6.39
N ILE A 33 -10.86 -12.31 6.53
CA ILE A 33 -9.65 -12.99 7.05
C ILE A 33 -9.81 -13.43 8.52
N ARG A 34 -10.73 -12.84 9.27
CA ARG A 34 -11.06 -13.24 10.64
C ARG A 34 -11.65 -14.64 10.69
N ASP A 35 -12.36 -15.04 9.63
CA ASP A 35 -13.09 -16.30 9.52
C ASP A 35 -12.51 -17.25 8.48
N LEU A 36 -11.25 -17.01 8.05
CA LEU A 36 -10.63 -17.82 7.00
C LEU A 36 -10.42 -19.27 7.46
N PRO A 37 -11.05 -20.26 6.76
CA PRO A 37 -10.91 -21.66 7.13
C PRO A 37 -9.49 -22.21 6.93
N ASP A 38 -9.08 -23.12 7.80
CA ASP A 38 -7.78 -23.80 7.79
C ASP A 38 -7.41 -24.46 6.47
N LYS A 39 -8.40 -24.96 5.71
CA LYS A 39 -8.17 -25.61 4.40
C LYS A 39 -7.43 -24.73 3.39
N TYR A 40 -7.50 -23.42 3.55
CA TYR A 40 -6.83 -22.49 2.63
C TYR A 40 -5.35 -22.26 2.94
N PHE A 41 -4.84 -22.82 4.04
CA PHE A 41 -3.41 -22.82 4.36
C PHE A 41 -2.69 -24.10 3.91
N LYS A 42 -3.44 -25.16 3.53
CA LYS A 42 -2.84 -26.42 3.08
C LYS A 42 -2.09 -26.21 1.76
N ASN A 43 -0.84 -26.72 1.70
CA ASN A 43 0.05 -26.62 0.53
C ASN A 43 0.41 -25.16 0.13
N ILE A 44 0.35 -24.23 1.07
CA ILE A 44 0.78 -22.84 0.84
C ILE A 44 2.25 -22.69 1.23
N ASN A 45 3.07 -22.21 0.33
CA ASN A 45 4.47 -21.89 0.59
C ASN A 45 4.65 -20.49 1.20
N THR A 46 3.91 -19.52 0.68
CA THR A 46 4.08 -18.10 1.04
C THR A 46 2.73 -17.43 1.22
N VAL A 47 2.57 -16.69 2.30
CA VAL A 47 1.43 -15.78 2.54
C VAL A 47 1.89 -14.35 2.29
N ILE A 48 1.17 -13.62 1.43
CA ILE A 48 1.30 -12.17 1.25
C ILE A 48 0.07 -11.54 1.89
N HIS A 49 0.25 -10.98 3.08
CA HIS A 49 -0.83 -10.39 3.86
C HIS A 49 -1.01 -8.91 3.54
N LEU A 50 -2.00 -8.61 2.67
CA LEU A 50 -2.38 -7.27 2.24
C LEU A 50 -3.71 -6.80 2.83
N ALA A 51 -4.54 -7.73 3.32
CA ALA A 51 -5.88 -7.45 3.83
C ALA A 51 -5.81 -6.64 5.13
N ASN A 52 -6.23 -5.39 5.05
CA ASN A 52 -6.28 -4.46 6.19
C ASN A 52 -7.25 -3.32 5.87
N ILE A 53 -7.83 -2.70 6.91
CA ILE A 53 -8.42 -1.37 6.77
C ILE A 53 -7.26 -0.39 6.69
N ALA A 54 -7.10 0.26 5.53
CA ALA A 54 -5.92 1.04 5.19
C ALA A 54 -6.23 2.53 5.05
N ASN A 55 -5.29 3.35 5.47
CA ASN A 55 -5.24 4.81 5.64
C ASN A 55 -5.96 5.36 6.88
N ASP A 56 -5.50 6.53 7.33
CA ASP A 56 -5.98 7.15 8.57
C ASP A 56 -7.50 7.40 8.54
N PRO A 57 -8.09 8.09 7.51
CA PRO A 57 -9.52 8.39 7.54
C PRO A 57 -10.42 7.16 7.39
N ALA A 58 -9.92 6.05 6.81
CA ALA A 58 -10.72 4.82 6.71
C ALA A 58 -10.78 4.08 8.05
N VAL A 59 -9.67 4.07 8.80
CA VAL A 59 -9.62 3.47 10.14
C VAL A 59 -10.47 4.23 11.14
N GLU A 60 -10.54 5.57 11.02
CA GLU A 60 -11.40 6.41 11.88
C GLU A 60 -12.90 6.15 11.70
N LEU A 61 -13.33 5.58 10.57
CA LEU A 61 -14.72 5.19 10.36
C LEU A 61 -15.14 3.99 11.24
N ALA A 62 -14.21 3.06 11.49
CA ALA A 62 -14.46 1.84 12.26
C ALA A 62 -13.19 1.44 13.05
N PRO A 63 -12.85 2.16 14.14
CA PRO A 63 -11.61 1.93 14.87
C PRO A 63 -11.50 0.52 15.46
N THR A 64 -12.56 0.04 16.12
CA THR A 64 -12.60 -1.32 16.73
C THR A 64 -12.39 -2.39 15.67
N LEU A 65 -13.18 -2.35 14.60
CA LEU A 65 -13.02 -3.26 13.46
C LEU A 65 -11.62 -3.22 12.86
N SER A 66 -11.00 -2.03 12.87
CA SER A 66 -9.62 -1.87 12.38
C SER A 66 -8.60 -2.59 13.27
N TRP A 67 -8.77 -2.59 14.59
CA TRP A 67 -7.93 -3.39 15.50
C TRP A 67 -8.14 -4.88 15.29
N GLU A 68 -9.38 -5.33 15.15
CA GLU A 68 -9.71 -6.74 14.89
C GLU A 68 -9.07 -7.25 13.60
N ILE A 69 -9.25 -6.51 12.49
CA ILE A 69 -8.75 -6.93 11.17
C ILE A 69 -7.24 -6.73 11.07
N ASN A 70 -6.72 -5.55 11.47
CA ASN A 70 -5.33 -5.24 11.23
C ASN A 70 -4.39 -5.97 12.19
N VAL A 71 -4.80 -6.20 13.43
CA VAL A 71 -3.93 -6.78 14.47
C VAL A 71 -4.33 -8.21 14.83
N LEU A 72 -5.55 -8.43 15.31
CA LEU A 72 -5.96 -9.73 15.79
C LEU A 72 -6.03 -10.77 14.66
N ALA A 73 -6.59 -10.41 13.51
CA ALA A 73 -6.60 -11.31 12.36
C ALA A 73 -5.19 -11.57 11.83
N SER A 74 -4.27 -10.59 11.84
CA SER A 74 -2.87 -10.80 11.48
C SER A 74 -2.19 -11.82 12.38
N TYR A 75 -2.43 -11.76 13.70
CA TYR A 75 -1.95 -12.76 14.68
C TYR A 75 -2.52 -14.15 14.38
N LYS A 76 -3.83 -14.24 14.12
CA LYS A 76 -4.48 -15.51 13.75
C LYS A 76 -3.88 -16.10 12.46
N LEU A 77 -3.70 -15.27 11.43
CA LEU A 77 -3.16 -15.70 10.14
C LEU A 77 -1.73 -16.24 10.24
N ILE A 78 -0.84 -15.61 11.02
CA ILE A 78 0.53 -16.12 11.16
C ILE A 78 0.58 -17.44 11.94
N ASN A 79 -0.24 -17.60 13.00
CA ASN A 79 -0.34 -18.86 13.73
C ASN A 79 -0.84 -19.98 12.81
N GLN A 80 -1.88 -19.75 12.01
CA GLN A 80 -2.35 -20.71 11.02
C GLN A 80 -1.28 -21.02 9.97
N SER A 81 -0.56 -20.00 9.50
CA SER A 81 0.55 -20.18 8.56
C SER A 81 1.62 -21.13 9.14
N ILE A 82 2.02 -20.95 10.39
CA ILE A 82 2.99 -21.80 11.06
C ILE A 82 2.44 -23.22 11.23
N LYS A 83 1.20 -23.37 11.71
CA LYS A 83 0.52 -24.67 11.88
C LYS A 83 0.52 -25.51 10.61
N PHE A 84 0.34 -24.87 9.44
CA PHE A 84 0.29 -25.53 8.13
C PHE A 84 1.64 -25.52 7.37
N GLY A 85 2.74 -25.17 8.02
CA GLY A 85 4.09 -25.27 7.46
C GLY A 85 4.44 -24.25 6.38
N VAL A 86 3.73 -23.11 6.35
CA VAL A 86 4.07 -21.98 5.47
C VAL A 86 5.50 -21.51 5.75
N LYS A 87 6.28 -21.26 4.73
CA LYS A 87 7.70 -20.89 4.86
C LYS A 87 7.94 -19.39 4.98
N LYS A 88 7.09 -18.58 4.39
CA LYS A 88 7.23 -17.11 4.36
C LYS A 88 5.91 -16.40 4.64
N PHE A 89 5.99 -15.34 5.44
CA PHE A 89 4.90 -14.43 5.70
C PHE A 89 5.34 -12.99 5.37
N ILE A 90 4.80 -12.43 4.30
CA ILE A 90 5.15 -11.09 3.82
C ILE A 90 3.99 -10.15 4.16
N PHE A 91 4.25 -9.17 5.01
CA PHE A 91 3.24 -8.24 5.51
C PHE A 91 3.35 -6.86 4.87
N ALA A 92 2.24 -6.34 4.37
CA ALA A 92 2.12 -4.95 3.95
C ALA A 92 1.92 -4.04 5.17
N SER A 93 3.02 -3.53 5.70
CA SER A 93 3.02 -2.46 6.71
C SER A 93 2.82 -1.10 6.03
N SER A 94 3.41 -0.04 6.57
CA SER A 94 3.34 1.32 6.03
C SER A 94 4.53 2.15 6.48
N GLY A 95 5.04 3.02 5.61
CA GLY A 95 6.01 4.05 6.01
C GLY A 95 5.46 5.07 7.01
N SER A 96 4.14 5.15 7.18
CA SER A 96 3.52 6.05 8.16
C SER A 96 3.71 5.64 9.63
N VAL A 97 4.20 4.42 9.90
CA VAL A 97 4.54 3.97 11.27
C VAL A 97 5.60 4.82 11.96
N TYR A 98 6.44 5.49 11.18
CA TYR A 98 7.45 6.39 11.70
C TYR A 98 6.87 7.67 12.35
N GLY A 99 5.65 8.07 11.95
CA GLY A 99 5.07 9.34 12.36
C GLY A 99 5.80 10.54 11.74
N ILE A 100 5.92 11.62 12.50
CA ILE A 100 6.65 12.83 12.08
C ILE A 100 8.14 12.63 12.37
N LYS A 101 8.97 12.80 11.35
CA LYS A 101 10.43 12.67 11.48
C LYS A 101 11.13 13.90 10.94
N LYS A 102 12.11 14.39 11.71
CA LYS A 102 12.98 15.52 11.34
C LYS A 102 14.24 15.06 10.60
N GLU A 103 14.59 13.79 10.72
CA GLU A 103 15.75 13.18 10.11
C GLU A 103 15.69 13.27 8.57
N LYS A 104 16.84 13.59 7.96
CA LYS A 104 16.97 13.68 6.49
C LYS A 104 16.77 12.34 5.81
N LYS A 105 17.04 11.24 6.52
CA LYS A 105 16.85 9.85 6.06
C LYS A 105 16.11 9.08 7.13
N VAL A 106 14.95 8.53 6.79
CA VAL A 106 14.16 7.69 7.69
C VAL A 106 14.43 6.24 7.34
N THR A 107 15.32 5.62 8.12
CA THR A 107 15.79 4.25 8.01
C THR A 107 15.00 3.30 8.91
N GLU A 108 15.16 1.99 8.76
CA GLU A 108 14.38 0.98 9.47
C GLU A 108 14.71 0.85 10.96
N ASP A 109 15.86 1.35 11.39
CA ASP A 109 16.36 1.36 12.78
C ASP A 109 15.80 2.52 13.62
N LEU A 110 15.21 3.54 12.99
CA LEU A 110 14.61 4.64 13.73
C LEU A 110 13.39 4.22 14.55
N SER A 111 13.21 4.88 15.70
CA SER A 111 12.05 4.69 16.57
C SER A 111 10.74 4.96 15.83
N LEU A 112 9.70 4.19 16.15
CA LEU A 112 8.36 4.39 15.62
C LEU A 112 7.56 5.27 16.57
N VAL A 113 6.94 6.33 16.02
CA VAL A 113 6.09 7.28 16.77
C VAL A 113 4.76 7.44 16.04
N PRO A 114 3.91 6.38 16.04
CA PRO A 114 2.66 6.40 15.31
C PRO A 114 1.70 7.45 15.87
N ILE A 115 1.13 8.28 15.00
CA ILE A 115 0.26 9.40 15.38
C ILE A 115 -1.23 9.14 15.21
N SER A 116 -1.60 8.08 14.47
CA SER A 116 -2.99 7.70 14.20
C SER A 116 -3.27 6.26 14.59
N VAL A 117 -4.56 5.90 14.68
CA VAL A 117 -4.97 4.51 14.92
C VAL A 117 -4.45 3.58 13.82
N TYR A 118 -4.51 4.01 12.55
CA TYR A 118 -3.93 3.24 11.44
C TYR A 118 -2.45 2.94 11.66
N ASN A 119 -1.67 3.96 11.96
CA ASN A 119 -0.22 3.81 12.16
C ASN A 119 0.10 2.92 13.36
N LYS A 120 -0.70 3.03 14.45
CA LYS A 120 -0.60 2.18 15.64
C LYS A 120 -0.89 0.72 15.29
N THR A 121 -1.99 0.44 14.57
CA THR A 121 -2.32 -0.95 14.17
C THR A 121 -1.23 -1.56 13.31
N LYS A 122 -0.65 -0.81 12.36
CA LYS A 122 0.45 -1.31 11.53
C LYS A 122 1.71 -1.59 12.34
N MET A 123 2.11 -0.68 13.25
CA MET A 123 3.26 -0.87 14.13
C MET A 123 3.10 -2.09 15.04
N ILE A 124 1.94 -2.25 15.67
CA ILE A 124 1.66 -3.40 16.55
C ILE A 124 1.68 -4.70 15.75
N SER A 125 1.05 -4.72 14.57
CA SER A 125 1.09 -5.91 13.69
C SER A 125 2.52 -6.31 13.31
N GLU A 126 3.40 -5.35 13.00
CA GLU A 126 4.82 -5.63 12.75
C GLU A 126 5.48 -6.33 13.94
N ARG A 127 5.25 -5.83 15.17
CA ARG A 127 5.84 -6.41 16.39
C ARG A 127 5.32 -7.81 16.65
N VAL A 128 4.01 -7.99 16.54
CA VAL A 128 3.35 -9.30 16.68
C VAL A 128 3.89 -10.30 15.67
N LEU A 129 3.93 -9.92 14.38
CA LEU A 129 4.38 -10.84 13.33
C LEU A 129 5.86 -11.20 13.48
N LEU A 130 6.74 -10.23 13.78
CA LEU A 130 8.17 -10.49 13.95
C LEU A 130 8.52 -11.29 15.22
N SER A 131 7.64 -11.39 16.20
CA SER A 131 7.87 -12.29 17.34
C SER A 131 7.90 -13.76 16.94
N PHE A 132 7.42 -14.10 15.75
CA PHE A 132 7.45 -15.45 15.18
C PHE A 132 8.63 -15.72 14.23
N LYS A 133 9.60 -14.80 14.12
CA LYS A 133 10.73 -14.88 13.19
C LYS A 133 11.57 -16.16 13.26
N ASP A 134 11.57 -16.83 14.41
CA ASP A 134 12.31 -18.10 14.63
C ASP A 134 11.53 -19.33 14.15
N LYS A 135 10.23 -19.17 13.83
CA LYS A 135 9.33 -20.24 13.36
C LYS A 135 9.02 -20.12 11.85
N ILE A 136 9.03 -18.91 11.31
CA ILE A 136 8.69 -18.62 9.92
C ILE A 136 9.44 -17.36 9.45
N ILE A 137 9.84 -17.28 8.19
CA ILE A 137 10.42 -16.05 7.66
C ILE A 137 9.34 -14.95 7.61
N VAL A 138 9.55 -13.83 8.30
CA VAL A 138 8.63 -12.70 8.35
C VAL A 138 9.26 -11.45 7.74
N ASN A 139 8.71 -10.94 6.66
CA ASN A 139 9.16 -9.71 6.02
C ASN A 139 8.06 -8.64 6.10
N CYS A 140 8.29 -7.60 6.89
CA CYS A 140 7.40 -6.45 7.01
C CYS A 140 7.85 -5.35 6.03
N ILE A 141 7.11 -5.17 4.95
CA ILE A 141 7.39 -4.12 3.97
C ILE A 141 6.70 -2.84 4.42
N ARG A 142 7.43 -1.73 4.48
CA ARG A 142 6.92 -0.39 4.79
C ARG A 142 6.84 0.43 3.51
N PRO A 143 5.77 0.33 2.72
CA PRO A 143 5.66 1.09 1.50
C PRO A 143 5.44 2.58 1.78
N ALA A 144 5.95 3.39 0.86
CA ALA A 144 5.56 4.78 0.67
C ALA A 144 4.14 4.89 0.08
N THR A 145 3.69 6.10 -0.22
CA THR A 145 2.45 6.30 -0.97
C THR A 145 2.56 5.66 -2.35
N VAL A 146 1.73 4.65 -2.60
CA VAL A 146 1.74 3.92 -3.88
C VAL A 146 0.92 4.68 -4.91
N CYS A 147 1.50 4.94 -6.09
CA CYS A 147 0.89 5.64 -7.19
C CYS A 147 0.96 4.86 -8.51
N GLY A 148 0.21 5.31 -9.52
CA GLY A 148 0.14 4.67 -10.85
C GLY A 148 -1.17 3.94 -11.10
N MET A 149 -1.29 3.35 -12.29
CA MET A 149 -2.50 2.68 -12.76
C MET A 149 -2.70 1.31 -12.12
N SER A 150 -3.93 1.00 -11.78
CA SER A 150 -4.35 -0.31 -11.30
C SER A 150 -5.81 -0.61 -11.68
N PRO A 151 -6.24 -1.87 -11.75
CA PRO A 151 -7.63 -2.21 -12.07
C PRO A 151 -8.66 -1.58 -11.10
N ARG A 152 -8.34 -1.59 -9.80
CA ARG A 152 -9.05 -0.79 -8.80
C ARG A 152 -8.19 0.43 -8.49
N MET A 153 -8.47 1.51 -9.17
CA MET A 153 -7.74 2.77 -8.99
C MET A 153 -7.94 3.35 -7.58
N ARG A 154 -6.89 3.98 -7.05
CA ARG A 154 -6.95 4.81 -5.85
C ARG A 154 -6.89 6.28 -6.28
N LEU A 155 -8.07 6.92 -6.47
CA LEU A 155 -8.19 8.34 -6.81
C LEU A 155 -8.21 9.24 -5.57
N ASP A 156 -7.81 8.70 -4.42
CA ASP A 156 -7.73 9.36 -3.12
C ASP A 156 -6.29 9.42 -2.55
N VAL A 157 -5.28 9.09 -3.36
CA VAL A 157 -3.86 9.27 -3.01
C VAL A 157 -3.22 10.37 -3.87
N SER A 158 -2.25 11.09 -3.31
CA SER A 158 -1.77 12.40 -3.81
C SER A 158 -1.47 12.45 -5.31
N VAL A 159 -0.60 11.58 -5.84
CA VAL A 159 -0.21 11.60 -7.25
C VAL A 159 -1.41 11.33 -8.15
N ASN A 160 -2.16 10.25 -7.85
CA ASN A 160 -3.30 9.84 -8.66
C ASN A 160 -4.44 10.88 -8.63
N LEU A 161 -4.74 11.41 -7.42
CA LEU A 161 -5.78 12.42 -7.21
C LEU A 161 -5.47 13.70 -7.98
N LEU A 162 -4.26 14.24 -7.80
CA LEU A 162 -3.87 15.50 -8.46
C LEU A 162 -3.85 15.35 -9.98
N THR A 163 -3.33 14.22 -10.50
CA THR A 163 -3.33 13.96 -11.95
C THR A 163 -4.75 13.85 -12.49
N HIS A 164 -5.63 13.12 -11.79
CA HIS A 164 -7.04 12.99 -12.19
C HIS A 164 -7.76 14.35 -12.17
N HIS A 165 -7.55 15.16 -11.10
CA HIS A 165 -8.14 16.50 -11.01
C HIS A 165 -7.63 17.45 -12.12
N ALA A 166 -6.34 17.40 -12.44
CA ALA A 166 -5.77 18.16 -13.54
C ALA A 166 -6.47 17.86 -14.87
N LEU A 167 -6.70 16.58 -15.15
CA LEU A 167 -7.33 16.13 -16.40
C LEU A 167 -8.83 16.42 -16.45
N LYS A 168 -9.53 16.23 -15.33
CA LYS A 168 -10.98 16.39 -15.26
C LYS A 168 -11.43 17.84 -15.15
N ASN A 169 -10.69 18.65 -14.36
CA ASN A 169 -11.12 19.98 -13.95
C ASN A 169 -10.20 21.10 -14.49
N ASN A 170 -9.17 20.74 -15.24
CA ASN A 170 -8.10 21.65 -15.69
C ASN A 170 -7.46 22.49 -14.55
N LYS A 171 -7.56 21.98 -13.31
CA LYS A 171 -6.99 22.60 -12.10
C LYS A 171 -6.74 21.57 -11.02
N MET A 172 -5.76 21.84 -10.16
CA MET A 172 -5.42 21.07 -8.98
C MET A 172 -5.46 21.96 -7.75
N ILE A 173 -6.11 21.49 -6.68
CA ILE A 173 -6.05 22.14 -5.37
C ILE A 173 -4.96 21.42 -4.57
N VAL A 174 -3.94 22.16 -4.16
CA VAL A 174 -2.80 21.68 -3.38
C VAL A 174 -2.88 22.27 -1.98
N PHE A 175 -3.10 21.43 -0.98
CA PHE A 175 -3.11 21.83 0.41
C PHE A 175 -1.68 21.88 0.96
N GLY A 176 -1.18 23.07 1.33
CA GLY A 176 0.19 23.33 1.72
C GLY A 176 1.15 23.30 0.54
N GLY A 177 1.77 22.16 0.27
CA GLY A 177 2.63 21.92 -0.88
C GLY A 177 4.10 21.72 -0.54
N ASP A 178 4.60 22.24 0.57
CA ASP A 178 6.00 22.10 1.00
C ASP A 178 6.29 20.79 1.75
N GLN A 179 5.25 20.11 2.23
CA GLN A 179 5.40 18.81 2.87
C GLN A 179 5.95 17.76 1.87
N THR A 180 7.00 17.08 2.32
CA THR A 180 7.61 15.99 1.55
C THR A 180 6.85 14.69 1.80
N ARG A 181 6.59 13.95 0.74
CA ARG A 181 6.00 12.60 0.81
C ARG A 181 6.87 11.62 0.03
N PRO A 182 7.19 10.48 0.61
CA PRO A 182 7.79 9.39 -0.14
C PRO A 182 6.74 8.75 -1.05
N ASN A 183 7.16 8.37 -2.24
CA ASN A 183 6.31 7.78 -3.27
C ASN A 183 6.93 6.49 -3.81
N LEU A 184 6.06 5.62 -4.30
CA LEU A 184 6.41 4.33 -4.89
C LEU A 184 5.47 4.02 -6.04
N HIS A 185 6.00 3.69 -7.20
CA HIS A 185 5.18 3.24 -8.33
C HIS A 185 4.59 1.86 -8.07
N ILE A 186 3.32 1.63 -8.45
CA ILE A 186 2.62 0.34 -8.19
C ILE A 186 3.34 -0.86 -8.82
N LYS A 187 3.93 -0.71 -9.99
CA LYS A 187 4.68 -1.80 -10.64
C LYS A 187 5.93 -2.18 -9.85
N ASP A 188 6.61 -1.21 -9.25
CA ASP A 188 7.73 -1.50 -8.36
C ASP A 188 7.25 -2.15 -7.06
N MET A 189 6.09 -1.75 -6.51
CA MET A 189 5.51 -2.43 -5.34
C MET A 189 5.20 -3.91 -5.64
N VAL A 190 4.61 -4.21 -6.79
CA VAL A 190 4.42 -5.59 -7.27
C VAL A 190 5.75 -6.30 -7.43
N GLY A 191 6.76 -5.61 -7.99
CA GLY A 191 8.12 -6.10 -8.12
C GLY A 191 8.76 -6.46 -6.78
N ILE A 192 8.54 -5.65 -5.74
CA ILE A 192 9.02 -5.90 -4.38
C ILE A 192 8.41 -7.19 -3.81
N TYR A 193 7.10 -7.37 -3.88
CA TYR A 193 6.48 -8.62 -3.43
C TYR A 193 7.05 -9.83 -4.16
N ASN A 194 7.20 -9.72 -5.48
CA ASN A 194 7.80 -10.79 -6.28
C ASN A 194 9.27 -11.07 -5.86
N PHE A 195 10.03 -10.03 -5.54
CA PHE A 195 11.40 -10.16 -5.06
C PHE A 195 11.47 -10.93 -3.72
N PHE A 196 10.61 -10.61 -2.76
CA PHE A 196 10.57 -11.29 -1.47
C PHE A 196 10.04 -12.72 -1.56
N VAL A 197 9.08 -13.01 -2.45
CA VAL A 197 8.59 -14.38 -2.68
C VAL A 197 9.72 -15.26 -3.19
N ASN A 198 10.51 -14.78 -4.16
CA ASN A 198 11.52 -15.58 -4.85
C ASN A 198 12.90 -15.60 -4.17
N LYS A 199 13.14 -14.76 -3.17
CA LYS A 199 14.43 -14.73 -2.44
C LYS A 199 14.25 -15.07 -0.96
N ASN A 200 15.19 -15.80 -0.40
CA ASN A 200 15.26 -16.06 1.03
C ASN A 200 15.90 -14.86 1.75
N ILE A 201 15.07 -13.88 2.06
CA ILE A 201 15.50 -12.66 2.74
C ILE A 201 15.23 -12.83 4.23
N LYS A 202 16.22 -12.46 5.06
CA LYS A 202 16.12 -12.50 6.54
C LYS A 202 14.86 -11.76 7.03
N SER A 203 14.24 -12.30 8.10
CA SER A 203 13.13 -11.64 8.78
C SER A 203 13.49 -10.22 9.22
N GLY A 204 12.57 -9.27 9.04
CA GLY A 204 12.79 -7.88 9.44
C GLY A 204 11.90 -6.88 8.72
N PHE A 205 12.23 -5.59 8.94
CA PHE A 205 11.56 -4.44 8.32
C PHE A 205 12.32 -3.99 7.08
N TYR A 206 11.58 -3.55 6.06
CA TYR A 206 12.12 -3.09 4.78
C TYR A 206 11.33 -1.91 4.26
N ASN A 207 11.98 -0.76 4.20
CA ASN A 207 11.41 0.43 3.58
C ASN A 207 11.27 0.26 2.07
N ALA A 208 10.17 0.76 1.53
CA ALA A 208 9.86 0.72 0.11
C ALA A 208 9.29 2.07 -0.35
N GLY A 209 10.18 3.05 -0.53
CA GLY A 209 9.86 4.38 -1.03
C GLY A 209 11.08 4.97 -1.71
N PHE A 210 10.95 5.35 -2.98
CA PHE A 210 12.12 5.70 -3.80
C PHE A 210 12.21 7.17 -4.17
N GLU A 211 11.09 7.90 -4.14
CA GLU A 211 11.07 9.31 -4.49
C GLU A 211 10.41 10.14 -3.39
N ASN A 212 11.23 10.91 -2.69
CA ASN A 212 10.77 11.83 -1.65
C ASN A 212 10.50 13.20 -2.27
N LEU A 213 9.26 13.47 -2.65
CA LEU A 213 8.88 14.69 -3.38
C LEU A 213 7.98 15.59 -2.53
N LYS A 214 8.17 16.92 -2.66
CA LYS A 214 7.21 17.90 -2.17
C LYS A 214 5.91 17.80 -2.98
N ILE A 215 4.75 17.93 -2.33
CA ILE A 215 3.46 17.89 -3.03
C ILE A 215 3.38 18.97 -4.13
N LYS A 216 3.92 20.16 -3.88
CA LYS A 216 4.04 21.24 -4.89
C LYS A 216 4.86 20.80 -6.12
N LYS A 217 5.95 20.03 -5.91
CA LYS A 217 6.76 19.50 -7.03
C LYS A 217 5.97 18.49 -7.86
N ILE A 218 5.20 17.61 -7.23
CA ILE A 218 4.30 16.68 -7.93
C ILE A 218 3.28 17.45 -8.77
N ALA A 219 2.64 18.48 -8.18
CA ALA A 219 1.70 19.32 -8.92
C ALA A 219 2.34 20.05 -10.12
N GLN A 220 3.58 20.53 -9.96
CA GLN A 220 4.34 21.14 -11.06
C GLN A 220 4.65 20.15 -12.20
N MET A 221 5.02 18.90 -11.87
CA MET A 221 5.24 17.85 -12.87
C MET A 221 3.96 17.56 -13.66
N ILE A 222 2.82 17.48 -12.97
CA ILE A 222 1.50 17.27 -13.60
C ILE A 222 1.11 18.47 -14.46
N SER A 223 1.23 19.70 -13.93
CA SER A 223 0.92 20.93 -14.66
C SER A 223 1.71 21.04 -15.96
N LYS A 224 3.02 20.72 -15.92
CA LYS A 224 3.87 20.72 -17.13
C LYS A 224 3.35 19.79 -18.24
N LYS A 225 2.74 18.66 -17.88
CA LYS A 225 2.22 17.67 -18.85
C LYS A 225 0.78 17.91 -19.27
N THR A 226 -0.01 18.61 -18.45
CA THR A 226 -1.46 18.76 -18.67
C THR A 226 -1.89 20.19 -18.98
N GLY A 227 -1.07 21.19 -18.66
CA GLY A 227 -1.43 22.61 -18.69
C GLY A 227 -2.34 23.07 -17.54
N ALA A 228 -2.73 22.16 -16.63
CA ALA A 228 -3.68 22.45 -15.56
C ALA A 228 -3.13 23.45 -14.53
N LYS A 229 -3.99 24.35 -14.05
CA LYS A 229 -3.64 25.37 -13.06
C LYS A 229 -3.42 24.76 -11.69
N ILE A 230 -2.43 25.26 -10.95
CA ILE A 230 -2.15 24.89 -9.55
C ILE A 230 -2.74 25.97 -8.63
N ILE A 231 -3.61 25.56 -7.71
CA ILE A 231 -4.20 26.44 -6.69
C ILE A 231 -3.70 25.94 -5.33
N ILE A 232 -2.90 26.78 -4.65
CA ILE A 232 -2.37 26.44 -3.33
C ILE A 232 -3.32 26.97 -2.26
N GLN A 233 -3.73 26.10 -1.34
CA GLN A 233 -4.52 26.46 -0.16
C GLN A 233 -3.72 26.17 1.11
N LYS A 234 -3.99 26.88 2.22
CA LYS A 234 -3.36 26.64 3.52
C LYS A 234 -3.65 25.22 4.00
N SER A 235 -2.70 24.60 4.67
CA SER A 235 -2.84 23.28 5.28
C SER A 235 -2.16 23.25 6.63
N ASN A 236 -2.79 22.61 7.59
CA ASN A 236 -2.23 22.32 8.91
C ASN A 236 -1.68 20.88 9.00
N ASP A 237 -1.49 20.18 7.88
CA ASP A 237 -0.92 18.83 7.89
C ASP A 237 0.59 18.87 8.17
N PRO A 238 1.03 18.50 9.40
CA PRO A 238 2.42 18.58 9.82
C PRO A 238 3.28 17.45 9.25
N ARG A 239 2.66 16.46 8.63
CA ARG A 239 3.35 15.25 8.17
C ARG A 239 4.30 15.61 7.01
N SER A 240 5.59 15.48 7.25
CA SER A 240 6.64 15.60 6.24
C SER A 240 7.76 14.65 6.62
N TYR A 241 8.04 13.69 5.76
CA TYR A 241 9.08 12.70 6.03
C TYR A 241 9.71 12.19 4.74
N ARG A 242 10.93 11.66 4.88
CA ARG A 242 11.72 11.09 3.78
C ARG A 242 12.07 9.65 4.13
N GLN A 243 11.65 8.72 3.31
CA GLN A 243 11.95 7.30 3.51
C GLN A 243 13.25 6.95 2.78
N ASP A 244 14.15 6.29 3.48
CA ASP A 244 15.36 5.71 2.92
C ASP A 244 15.15 4.21 2.70
N SER A 245 15.29 3.75 1.47
CA SER A 245 15.12 2.34 1.09
C SER A 245 16.46 1.68 0.69
N THR A 246 17.57 2.24 1.14
CA THR A 246 18.91 1.73 0.84
C THR A 246 19.08 0.26 1.23
N LYS A 247 18.48 -0.14 2.37
CA LYS A 247 18.50 -1.56 2.82
C LYS A 247 17.92 -2.50 1.76
N LEU A 248 16.76 -2.17 1.21
CA LEU A 248 16.11 -2.96 0.16
C LEU A 248 16.93 -2.98 -1.14
N LEU A 249 17.49 -1.84 -1.53
CA LEU A 249 18.33 -1.74 -2.72
C LEU A 249 19.62 -2.54 -2.58
N LYS A 250 20.26 -2.54 -1.40
CA LYS A 250 21.47 -3.36 -1.10
C LYS A 250 21.21 -4.86 -1.18
N LEU A 251 19.96 -5.33 -1.01
CA LEU A 251 19.58 -6.73 -1.24
C LEU A 251 19.51 -7.11 -2.73
N GLY A 252 19.70 -6.12 -3.62
CA GLY A 252 19.69 -6.29 -5.07
C GLY A 252 18.34 -6.02 -5.73
N PHE A 253 17.38 -5.42 -5.03
CA PHE A 253 16.17 -4.91 -5.70
C PHE A 253 16.55 -3.71 -6.58
N LYS A 254 16.05 -3.70 -7.81
CA LYS A 254 16.24 -2.58 -8.75
C LYS A 254 14.88 -1.91 -9.01
N ARG A 255 14.75 -0.65 -8.61
CA ARG A 255 13.59 0.16 -9.00
C ARG A 255 13.60 0.39 -10.52
N LYS A 256 12.43 0.47 -11.12
CA LYS A 256 12.29 0.64 -12.57
C LYS A 256 11.42 1.83 -12.95
N TYR A 257 10.54 2.28 -12.06
CA TYR A 257 9.53 3.27 -12.37
C TYR A 257 9.62 4.47 -11.43
N SER A 258 9.20 5.62 -11.93
CA SER A 258 9.19 6.90 -11.26
C SER A 258 7.76 7.40 -11.01
N VAL A 259 7.62 8.49 -10.26
CA VAL A 259 6.38 9.25 -10.14
C VAL A 259 5.97 9.85 -11.50
N ASP A 260 6.95 10.22 -12.31
CA ASP A 260 6.70 10.75 -13.65
C ASP A 260 6.04 9.72 -14.56
N ASP A 261 6.52 8.46 -14.52
CA ASP A 261 5.89 7.33 -15.23
C ASP A 261 4.45 7.11 -14.76
N ALA A 262 4.21 7.19 -13.44
CA ALA A 262 2.85 7.07 -12.90
C ALA A 262 1.91 8.18 -13.42
N ILE A 263 2.39 9.42 -13.48
CA ILE A 263 1.64 10.55 -14.02
C ILE A 263 1.32 10.31 -15.51
N GLU A 264 2.30 9.91 -16.30
CA GLU A 264 2.12 9.62 -17.73
C GLU A 264 1.13 8.49 -18.00
N GLU A 265 1.26 7.38 -17.24
CA GLU A 265 0.31 6.26 -17.33
C GLU A 265 -1.14 6.71 -17.06
N ILE A 266 -1.35 7.54 -16.04
CA ILE A 266 -2.68 8.04 -15.69
C ILE A 266 -3.21 8.95 -16.81
N ILE A 267 -2.37 9.86 -17.34
CA ILE A 267 -2.74 10.75 -18.45
C ILE A 267 -3.15 9.95 -19.68
N MET A 268 -2.33 8.98 -20.09
CA MET A 268 -2.61 8.15 -21.26
C MET A 268 -3.91 7.34 -21.10
N ASN A 269 -4.12 6.74 -19.94
CA ASN A 269 -5.32 5.94 -19.68
C ASN A 269 -6.59 6.79 -19.54
N TYR A 270 -6.48 8.02 -19.02
CA TYR A 270 -7.59 8.96 -18.99
C TYR A 270 -7.98 9.40 -20.40
N ARG A 271 -7.00 9.83 -21.21
CA ARG A 271 -7.23 10.29 -22.60
C ARG A 271 -7.78 9.20 -23.52
N SER A 272 -7.40 7.95 -23.29
CA SER A 272 -7.93 6.78 -24.03
C SER A 272 -9.25 6.24 -23.49
N GLY A 273 -9.88 6.88 -22.49
CA GLY A 273 -11.13 6.44 -21.89
C GLY A 273 -11.04 5.17 -21.02
N LYS A 274 -9.82 4.65 -20.79
CA LYS A 274 -9.60 3.45 -19.97
C LYS A 274 -9.67 3.73 -18.47
N LEU A 275 -9.34 4.93 -18.02
CA LEU A 275 -9.48 5.37 -16.65
C LEU A 275 -10.88 5.92 -16.41
N LEU A 276 -11.73 5.14 -15.76
CA LEU A 276 -13.08 5.54 -15.36
C LEU A 276 -13.04 6.16 -13.96
N ASP A 277 -13.89 7.18 -13.72
CA ASP A 277 -14.09 7.77 -12.39
C ASP A 277 -15.21 7.04 -11.65
N LYS A 278 -14.87 5.94 -10.96
CA LYS A 278 -15.84 5.12 -10.22
C LYS A 278 -15.90 5.49 -8.75
N LYS A 279 -17.09 5.43 -8.14
CA LYS A 279 -17.31 5.75 -6.72
C LYS A 279 -16.43 4.93 -5.77
N ASN A 280 -16.21 3.64 -6.08
CA ASN A 280 -15.36 2.74 -5.29
C ASN A 280 -13.84 2.96 -5.46
N PHE A 281 -13.43 3.94 -6.27
CA PHE A 281 -12.03 4.40 -6.37
C PHE A 281 -11.65 5.41 -5.29
N TYR A 282 -12.63 5.87 -4.50
CA TYR A 282 -12.46 6.77 -3.34
C TYR A 282 -12.77 6.00 -2.06
N THR A 283 -11.72 5.54 -1.37
CA THR A 283 -11.84 4.58 -0.26
C THR A 283 -12.84 5.02 0.81
N VAL A 284 -12.64 6.18 1.41
CA VAL A 284 -13.48 6.68 2.51
C VAL A 284 -14.93 6.91 2.07
N LYS A 285 -15.13 7.54 0.90
CA LYS A 285 -16.48 7.79 0.36
C LYS A 285 -17.22 6.49 0.10
N TRP A 286 -16.50 5.47 -0.38
CA TRP A 286 -17.10 4.16 -0.65
C TRP A 286 -17.42 3.40 0.63
N MET A 287 -16.49 3.36 1.61
CA MET A 287 -16.69 2.70 2.90
C MET A 287 -17.91 3.28 3.65
N LYS A 288 -18.07 4.62 3.68
CA LYS A 288 -19.28 5.26 4.21
C LYS A 288 -20.55 4.78 3.49
N LYS A 289 -20.50 4.63 2.16
CA LYS A 289 -21.65 4.19 1.37
C LYS A 289 -22.08 2.75 1.68
N ILE A 290 -21.12 1.84 1.88
CA ILE A 290 -21.40 0.42 2.18
C ILE A 290 -21.56 0.15 3.69
N LYS A 291 -21.57 1.20 4.52
CA LYS A 291 -21.80 1.14 5.98
C LYS A 291 -20.90 0.11 6.67
N ILE A 292 -19.59 0.20 6.47
CA ILE A 292 -18.62 -0.61 7.21
C ILE A 292 -18.56 -0.07 8.63
N ASN A 293 -19.06 -0.85 9.57
CA ASN A 293 -19.08 -0.59 11.01
C ASN A 293 -18.17 -1.57 11.72
#